data_0a3b0eab73857b0a9c5f327bd08ed3ce
#
_entry.id   0a3b0eab73857b0a9c5f327bd08ed3ce
#
_cell.length_a   1.000
_cell.length_b   1.000
_cell.length_c   1.000
_cell.angle_alpha   90.00
_cell.angle_beta   90.00
_cell.angle_gamma   90.00
#
_symmetry.space_group_name_H-M   'P 1'
#
loop_
_entity.id
_entity.type
_entity.pdbx_description
1 polymer ?
#
loop_
_entity_poly.entity_id
_entity_poly.type
_entity_poly.pdbx_seq_one_letter_code
_entity_poly.pdbx_strand_id
1 'polypeptide(L)'
;FGDSIELCGGTHTGATGDIGLLKIVSESAVAAGVRRIESVTGSYAENLVDTAEDTLNTIKSCFNNTPNVIASIQKMIQENEAAKKALEEAARKHTIELKEKIISNKTTINGLDIYTFRGVSDGETMKNIAFMLYKEVEVGSFIAAYTTPDGKACLTLMYTDSLIKNG
;
A
#
# COMPACT_ATOMS: atom_id res chain seq x y z
N PHE A 1 38.69 -17.77 -34.34
CA PHE A 1 37.49 -17.20 -34.96
C PHE A 1 37.93 -15.90 -35.71
N GLY A 2 37.98 -15.97 -37.04
CA GLY A 2 38.50 -14.89 -37.82
C GLY A 2 39.95 -14.56 -37.45
N ASP A 3 40.21 -13.30 -37.10
CA ASP A 3 41.56 -12.84 -36.71
C ASP A 3 41.83 -13.02 -35.19
N SER A 4 40.87 -13.55 -34.39
CA SER A 4 41.06 -13.82 -32.96
C SER A 4 41.75 -15.18 -32.76
N ILE A 5 42.95 -15.14 -32.16
CA ILE A 5 43.78 -16.32 -31.82
C ILE A 5 44.01 -16.31 -30.32
N GLU A 6 43.37 -17.23 -29.63
CA GLU A 6 43.45 -17.34 -28.17
C GLU A 6 43.69 -18.80 -27.73
N LEU A 7 44.38 -18.99 -26.62
CA LEU A 7 44.52 -20.29 -26.01
C LEU A 7 43.22 -20.68 -25.31
N CYS A 8 42.63 -21.78 -25.73
CA CYS A 8 41.39 -22.29 -25.11
C CYS A 8 41.54 -23.77 -24.77
N GLY A 9 41.25 -24.14 -23.52
CA GLY A 9 41.24 -25.52 -23.04
C GLY A 9 39.84 -26.17 -23.02
N GLY A 10 38.81 -25.47 -23.56
CA GLY A 10 37.44 -25.94 -23.60
C GLY A 10 37.06 -26.72 -24.88
N THR A 11 35.85 -27.28 -24.86
CA THR A 11 35.25 -27.90 -26.06
C THR A 11 34.64 -26.83 -26.96
N HIS A 12 34.72 -27.03 -28.26
CA HIS A 12 34.22 -26.12 -29.28
C HIS A 12 33.06 -26.74 -30.04
N THR A 13 32.07 -25.93 -30.41
CA THR A 13 31.03 -26.31 -31.37
C THR A 13 31.58 -26.18 -32.80
N GLY A 14 31.06 -26.99 -33.74
CA GLY A 14 31.44 -26.95 -35.13
C GLY A 14 31.02 -25.68 -35.85
N ALA A 15 29.87 -25.14 -35.48
CA ALA A 15 29.32 -23.89 -36.02
C ALA A 15 28.55 -23.13 -34.92
N THR A 16 28.55 -21.80 -35.03
CA THR A 16 27.78 -20.95 -34.08
C THR A 16 26.28 -21.20 -34.12
N GLY A 17 25.75 -21.69 -35.26
CA GLY A 17 24.35 -22.10 -35.39
C GLY A 17 23.96 -23.27 -34.48
N ASP A 18 24.90 -24.14 -34.12
CA ASP A 18 24.69 -25.29 -33.27
C ASP A 18 24.43 -24.89 -31.79
N ILE A 19 24.77 -23.66 -31.41
CA ILE A 19 24.55 -23.12 -30.07
C ILE A 19 23.05 -22.81 -29.83
N GLY A 20 22.29 -22.52 -30.90
CA GLY A 20 20.88 -22.14 -30.82
C GLY A 20 20.68 -20.76 -30.18
N LEU A 21 19.64 -20.62 -29.36
CA LEU A 21 19.35 -19.39 -28.67
C LEU A 21 20.40 -19.13 -27.58
N LEU A 22 21.03 -17.96 -27.60
CA LEU A 22 21.90 -17.47 -26.52
C LEU A 22 21.23 -16.30 -25.80
N LYS A 23 21.14 -16.38 -24.48
CA LYS A 23 20.59 -15.33 -23.62
C LYS A 23 21.60 -14.94 -22.55
N ILE A 24 21.96 -13.68 -22.50
CA ILE A 24 22.72 -13.12 -21.36
C ILE A 24 21.75 -12.97 -20.18
N VAL A 25 22.07 -13.58 -19.05
CA VAL A 25 21.24 -13.57 -17.84
C VAL A 25 21.75 -12.61 -16.78
N SER A 26 23.07 -12.40 -16.72
CA SER A 26 23.64 -11.45 -15.77
C SER A 26 24.95 -10.84 -16.26
N GLU A 27 25.25 -9.65 -15.76
CA GLU A 27 26.53 -8.98 -15.89
C GLU A 27 26.89 -8.36 -14.54
N SER A 28 28.08 -8.63 -14.03
CA SER A 28 28.52 -8.14 -12.72
C SER A 28 30.01 -7.76 -12.74
N ALA A 29 30.42 -6.84 -11.86
CA ALA A 29 31.81 -6.53 -11.62
C ALA A 29 32.37 -7.52 -10.61
N VAL A 30 33.49 -8.17 -10.93
CA VAL A 30 34.17 -9.14 -10.04
C VAL A 30 35.38 -8.49 -9.35
N ALA A 31 36.10 -7.60 -10.09
CA ALA A 31 37.24 -6.85 -9.56
C ALA A 31 37.39 -5.55 -10.39
N ALA A 32 38.32 -4.69 -9.98
CA ALA A 32 38.62 -3.47 -10.74
C ALA A 32 39.01 -3.80 -12.19
N GLY A 33 38.20 -3.37 -13.15
CA GLY A 33 38.39 -3.61 -14.57
C GLY A 33 38.03 -5.02 -15.06
N VAL A 34 37.50 -5.92 -14.20
CA VAL A 34 37.07 -7.27 -14.56
C VAL A 34 35.56 -7.40 -14.45
N ARG A 35 34.92 -7.76 -15.55
CA ARG A 35 33.47 -8.01 -15.59
C ARG A 35 33.20 -9.49 -15.86
N ARG A 36 32.14 -9.99 -15.23
CA ARG A 36 31.65 -11.35 -15.42
C ARG A 36 30.31 -11.27 -16.16
N ILE A 37 30.21 -12.00 -17.25
CA ILE A 37 28.98 -12.19 -18.02
C ILE A 37 28.55 -13.65 -17.85
N GLU A 38 27.31 -13.84 -17.46
CA GLU A 38 26.69 -15.17 -17.39
C GLU A 38 25.64 -15.26 -18.53
N SER A 39 25.69 -16.35 -19.27
CA SER A 39 24.78 -16.59 -20.37
C SER A 39 24.34 -18.06 -20.38
N VAL A 40 23.18 -18.30 -20.93
CA VAL A 40 22.60 -19.63 -21.15
C VAL A 40 22.32 -19.85 -22.61
N THR A 41 22.40 -21.11 -23.06
CA THR A 41 22.14 -21.53 -24.43
C THR A 41 21.27 -22.79 -24.49
N GLY A 42 20.82 -23.16 -25.69
CA GLY A 42 20.03 -24.38 -25.92
C GLY A 42 18.77 -24.43 -25.06
N SER A 43 18.42 -25.59 -24.56
CA SER A 43 17.19 -25.82 -23.79
C SER A 43 17.05 -24.95 -22.56
N TYR A 44 18.12 -24.50 -21.93
CA TYR A 44 18.06 -23.56 -20.82
C TYR A 44 17.58 -22.19 -21.24
N ALA A 45 18.06 -21.71 -22.41
CA ALA A 45 17.63 -20.41 -22.95
C ALA A 45 16.16 -20.49 -23.41
N GLU A 46 15.74 -21.59 -24.02
CA GLU A 46 14.36 -21.86 -24.42
C GLU A 46 13.42 -21.86 -23.19
N ASN A 47 13.73 -22.64 -22.18
CA ASN A 47 12.96 -22.69 -20.93
C ASN A 47 12.82 -21.32 -20.25
N LEU A 48 13.84 -20.47 -20.35
CA LEU A 48 13.80 -19.11 -19.78
C LEU A 48 12.81 -18.23 -20.55
N VAL A 49 12.75 -18.38 -21.87
CA VAL A 49 11.76 -17.66 -22.70
C VAL A 49 10.36 -18.18 -22.42
N ASP A 50 10.15 -19.50 -22.42
CA ASP A 50 8.86 -20.12 -22.14
C ASP A 50 8.30 -19.70 -20.78
N THR A 51 9.16 -19.69 -19.74
CA THR A 51 8.77 -19.23 -18.40
C THR A 51 8.35 -17.75 -18.40
N ALA A 52 9.04 -16.91 -19.17
CA ALA A 52 8.70 -15.49 -19.29
C ALA A 52 7.36 -15.30 -20.03
N GLU A 53 7.13 -16.08 -21.09
CA GLU A 53 5.86 -16.08 -21.84
C GLU A 53 4.70 -16.58 -20.99
N ASP A 54 4.87 -17.64 -20.24
CA ASP A 54 3.85 -18.18 -19.33
C ASP A 54 3.50 -17.17 -18.24
N THR A 55 4.50 -16.51 -17.68
CA THR A 55 4.30 -15.42 -16.71
C THR A 55 3.50 -14.28 -17.33
N LEU A 56 3.86 -13.84 -18.53
CA LEU A 56 3.14 -12.79 -19.23
C LEU A 56 1.70 -13.20 -19.55
N ASN A 57 1.48 -14.44 -19.99
CA ASN A 57 0.15 -14.96 -20.27
C ASN A 57 -0.70 -15.05 -19.00
N THR A 58 -0.11 -15.45 -17.88
CA THR A 58 -0.76 -15.45 -16.58
C THR A 58 -1.19 -14.03 -16.18
N ILE A 59 -0.31 -13.04 -16.32
CA ILE A 59 -0.65 -11.64 -16.06
C ILE A 59 -1.77 -11.16 -16.99
N LYS A 60 -1.68 -11.45 -18.31
CA LYS A 60 -2.73 -11.09 -19.27
C LYS A 60 -4.09 -11.67 -18.90
N SER A 61 -4.13 -12.91 -18.39
CA SER A 61 -5.36 -13.55 -17.98
C SER A 61 -6.05 -12.81 -16.83
N CYS A 62 -5.31 -12.19 -15.92
CA CYS A 62 -5.86 -11.35 -14.85
C CYS A 62 -6.56 -10.08 -15.38
N PHE A 63 -6.27 -9.68 -16.62
CA PHE A 63 -6.82 -8.49 -17.28
C PHE A 63 -7.64 -8.84 -18.55
N ASN A 64 -8.38 -9.96 -18.51
CA ASN A 64 -9.24 -10.40 -19.62
C ASN A 64 -8.48 -10.52 -20.95
N ASN A 65 -7.24 -10.97 -20.93
CA ASN A 65 -6.36 -11.13 -22.09
C ASN A 65 -6.18 -9.85 -22.95
N THR A 66 -6.17 -8.69 -22.29
CA THR A 66 -5.95 -7.42 -23.00
C THR A 66 -4.58 -7.42 -23.72
N PRO A 67 -4.50 -6.88 -24.93
CA PRO A 67 -3.23 -6.76 -25.63
C PRO A 67 -2.26 -5.78 -24.96
N ASN A 68 -2.77 -4.78 -24.22
CA ASN A 68 -1.95 -3.79 -23.51
C ASN A 68 -2.13 -3.94 -22.00
N VAL A 69 -1.49 -4.97 -21.44
CA VAL A 69 -1.55 -5.25 -20.00
C VAL A 69 -0.94 -4.15 -19.15
N ILE A 70 0.09 -3.45 -19.66
CA ILE A 70 0.74 -2.36 -18.92
C ILE A 70 -0.22 -1.19 -18.71
N ALA A 71 -0.95 -0.79 -19.74
CA ALA A 71 -1.96 0.26 -19.62
C ALA A 71 -3.09 -0.14 -18.64
N SER A 72 -3.48 -1.41 -18.64
CA SER A 72 -4.48 -1.93 -17.70
C SER A 72 -4.01 -1.89 -16.25
N ILE A 73 -2.75 -2.25 -15.99
CA ILE A 73 -2.13 -2.14 -14.67
C ILE A 73 -2.06 -0.68 -14.22
N GLN A 74 -1.60 0.23 -15.09
CA GLN A 74 -1.54 1.65 -14.77
C GLN A 74 -2.91 2.23 -14.43
N LYS A 75 -3.92 1.86 -15.21
CA LYS A 75 -5.32 2.26 -14.95
C LYS A 75 -5.80 1.74 -13.60
N MET A 76 -5.57 0.47 -13.29
CA MET A 76 -5.94 -0.14 -12.01
C MET A 76 -5.25 0.58 -10.81
N ILE A 77 -3.98 0.95 -10.95
CA ILE A 77 -3.26 1.69 -9.92
C ILE A 77 -3.91 3.05 -9.70
N GLN A 78 -4.22 3.80 -10.78
CA GLN A 78 -4.88 5.11 -10.70
C GLN A 78 -6.27 5.02 -10.08
N GLU A 79 -7.07 4.01 -10.47
CA GLU A 79 -8.41 3.78 -9.92
C GLU A 79 -8.35 3.43 -8.43
N ASN A 80 -7.36 2.63 -8.01
CA ASN A 80 -7.15 2.28 -6.61
C ASN A 80 -6.76 3.50 -5.77
N GLU A 81 -5.84 4.35 -6.27
CA GLU A 81 -5.46 5.60 -5.61
C GLU A 81 -6.64 6.57 -5.50
N ALA A 82 -7.45 6.70 -6.55
CA ALA A 82 -8.65 7.53 -6.54
C ALA A 82 -9.69 7.02 -5.55
N ALA A 83 -9.94 5.70 -5.53
CA ALA A 83 -10.85 5.07 -4.58
C ALA A 83 -10.40 5.24 -3.13
N LYS A 84 -9.09 5.10 -2.86
CA LYS A 84 -8.51 5.34 -1.54
C LYS A 84 -8.72 6.76 -1.06
N LYS A 85 -8.43 7.76 -1.91
CA LYS A 85 -8.67 9.18 -1.60
C LYS A 85 -10.15 9.47 -1.35
N ALA A 86 -11.04 8.93 -2.18
CA ALA A 86 -12.48 9.10 -2.00
C ALA A 86 -12.97 8.50 -0.67
N LEU A 87 -12.43 7.33 -0.28
CA LEU A 87 -12.74 6.70 1.00
C LEU A 87 -12.25 7.55 2.19
N GLU A 88 -11.03 8.07 2.13
CA GLU A 88 -10.47 8.95 3.16
C GLU A 88 -11.28 10.25 3.30
N GLU A 89 -11.70 10.86 2.18
CA GLU A 89 -12.58 12.04 2.20
C GLU A 89 -13.96 11.74 2.80
N ALA A 90 -14.55 10.61 2.42
CA ALA A 90 -15.84 10.18 2.97
C ALA A 90 -15.75 9.94 4.48
N ALA A 91 -14.70 9.26 4.95
CA ALA A 91 -14.44 9.04 6.36
C ALA A 91 -14.26 10.37 7.13
N ARG A 92 -13.52 11.32 6.54
CA ARG A 92 -13.33 12.65 7.12
C ARG A 92 -14.64 13.43 7.22
N LYS A 93 -15.47 13.44 6.14
CA LYS A 93 -16.79 14.08 6.17
C LYS A 93 -17.67 13.48 7.25
N HIS A 94 -17.75 12.16 7.31
CA HIS A 94 -18.51 11.45 8.33
C HIS A 94 -18.05 11.83 9.76
N THR A 95 -16.74 11.91 9.99
CA THR A 95 -16.19 12.32 11.29
C THR A 95 -16.60 13.75 11.66
N ILE A 96 -16.58 14.68 10.70
CA ILE A 96 -16.99 16.07 10.92
C ILE A 96 -18.50 16.17 11.22
N GLU A 97 -19.33 15.52 10.41
CA GLU A 97 -20.80 15.48 10.63
C GLU A 97 -21.15 14.87 12.00
N LEU A 98 -20.44 13.82 12.38
CA LEU A 98 -20.64 13.19 13.68
C LEU A 98 -20.22 14.11 14.83
N LYS A 99 -19.09 14.82 14.67
CA LYS A 99 -18.63 15.85 15.63
C LYS A 99 -19.68 16.95 15.79
N GLU A 100 -20.25 17.47 14.70
CA GLU A 100 -21.28 18.52 14.76
C GLU A 100 -22.54 18.06 15.49
N LYS A 101 -22.98 16.82 15.26
CA LYS A 101 -24.08 16.20 16.01
C LYS A 101 -23.77 16.09 17.50
N ILE A 102 -22.54 15.73 17.85
CA ILE A 102 -22.10 15.64 19.25
C ILE A 102 -22.09 17.03 19.90
N ILE A 103 -21.62 18.05 19.20
CA ILE A 103 -21.59 19.44 19.70
C ILE A 103 -23.01 19.97 19.89
N SER A 104 -23.93 19.71 18.95
CA SER A 104 -25.32 20.18 19.07
C SER A 104 -26.08 19.53 20.23
N ASN A 105 -25.66 18.36 20.69
CA ASN A 105 -26.26 17.63 21.81
C ASN A 105 -25.48 17.81 23.13
N LYS A 106 -24.65 18.85 23.25
CA LYS A 106 -23.92 19.10 24.48
C LYS A 106 -24.84 19.41 25.66
N THR A 107 -24.44 19.01 26.85
CA THR A 107 -25.11 19.34 28.12
C THR A 107 -24.14 20.18 28.95
N THR A 108 -24.58 21.34 29.46
CA THR A 108 -23.79 22.19 30.35
C THR A 108 -24.25 22.00 31.80
N ILE A 109 -23.35 21.55 32.69
CA ILE A 109 -23.59 21.37 34.10
C ILE A 109 -22.55 22.16 34.89
N ASN A 110 -22.98 23.10 35.73
CA ASN A 110 -22.13 23.95 36.55
C ASN A 110 -21.01 24.69 35.74
N GLY A 111 -21.35 25.11 34.54
CA GLY A 111 -20.37 25.77 33.64
C GLY A 111 -19.44 24.83 32.91
N LEU A 112 -19.59 23.53 33.06
CA LEU A 112 -18.82 22.51 32.34
C LEU A 112 -19.63 21.98 31.16
N ASP A 113 -19.06 22.06 29.97
CA ASP A 113 -19.65 21.45 28.76
C ASP A 113 -19.31 19.96 28.70
N ILE A 114 -20.34 19.12 28.63
CA ILE A 114 -20.23 17.67 28.54
C ILE A 114 -20.75 17.24 27.18
N TYR A 115 -19.87 16.67 26.40
CA TYR A 115 -20.15 16.11 25.08
C TYR A 115 -20.30 14.60 25.21
N THR A 116 -21.40 14.05 24.70
CA THR A 116 -21.66 12.61 24.81
C THR A 116 -21.94 12.00 23.45
N PHE A 117 -21.48 10.76 23.28
CA PHE A 117 -21.85 9.93 22.14
C PHE A 117 -22.22 8.52 22.60
N ARG A 118 -23.28 8.00 22.02
CA ARG A 118 -23.70 6.60 22.19
C ARG A 118 -24.15 6.05 20.84
N GLY A 119 -23.54 4.95 20.39
CA GLY A 119 -23.90 4.34 19.10
C GLY A 119 -22.88 3.33 18.61
N VAL A 120 -22.87 3.12 17.30
CA VAL A 120 -21.88 2.28 16.63
C VAL A 120 -20.85 3.20 15.97
N SER A 121 -19.56 2.94 16.22
CA SER A 121 -18.45 3.68 15.63
C SER A 121 -17.16 2.88 15.77
N ASP A 122 -16.09 3.34 15.14
CA ASP A 122 -14.75 2.80 15.33
C ASP A 122 -13.92 3.69 16.29
N GLY A 123 -12.86 3.10 16.83
CA GLY A 123 -12.01 3.78 17.82
C GLY A 123 -11.21 4.93 17.24
N GLU A 124 -10.86 4.88 15.95
CA GLU A 124 -10.13 5.94 15.26
C GLU A 124 -10.99 7.18 15.09
N THR A 125 -12.23 7.01 14.63
CA THR A 125 -13.21 8.10 14.51
C THR A 125 -13.44 8.77 15.87
N MET A 126 -13.66 8.00 16.94
CA MET A 126 -13.88 8.54 18.29
C MET A 126 -12.64 9.27 18.82
N LYS A 127 -11.45 8.77 18.59
CA LYS A 127 -10.19 9.42 18.95
C LYS A 127 -10.02 10.73 18.19
N ASN A 128 -10.29 10.76 16.90
CA ASN A 128 -10.19 11.96 16.07
C ASN A 128 -11.17 13.05 16.55
N ILE A 129 -12.42 12.67 16.87
CA ILE A 129 -13.40 13.59 17.44
C ILE A 129 -12.92 14.13 18.80
N ALA A 130 -12.41 13.27 19.66
CA ALA A 130 -11.87 13.68 20.96
C ALA A 130 -10.73 14.71 20.79
N PHE A 131 -9.81 14.51 19.84
CA PHE A 131 -8.75 15.49 19.55
C PHE A 131 -9.28 16.80 18.96
N MET A 132 -10.31 16.76 18.12
CA MET A 132 -10.93 17.97 17.59
C MET A 132 -11.60 18.77 18.72
N LEU A 133 -12.37 18.12 19.56
CA LEU A 133 -13.03 18.75 20.72
C LEU A 133 -12.02 19.31 21.72
N TYR A 134 -10.94 18.59 22.00
CA TYR A 134 -9.88 19.05 22.89
C TYR A 134 -9.25 20.37 22.44
N LYS A 135 -9.12 20.59 21.13
CA LYS A 135 -8.58 21.84 20.57
C LYS A 135 -9.56 23.00 20.53
N GLU A 136 -10.86 22.71 20.46
CA GLU A 136 -11.91 23.70 20.25
C GLU A 136 -12.62 24.12 21.57
N VAL A 137 -12.54 23.28 22.60
CA VAL A 137 -13.27 23.48 23.88
C VAL A 137 -12.29 23.92 24.96
N GLU A 138 -12.57 25.06 25.62
CA GLU A 138 -11.72 25.55 26.72
C GLU A 138 -11.90 24.76 28.00
N VAL A 139 -13.16 24.47 28.39
CA VAL A 139 -13.50 23.71 29.62
C VAL A 139 -14.60 22.71 29.28
N GLY A 140 -14.26 21.44 29.25
CA GLY A 140 -15.23 20.42 28.90
C GLY A 140 -14.68 18.99 28.95
N SER A 141 -15.60 18.06 28.83
CA SER A 141 -15.30 16.62 28.73
C SER A 141 -16.04 15.98 27.56
N PHE A 142 -15.44 14.96 26.97
CA PHE A 142 -16.09 14.12 25.97
C PHE A 142 -16.13 12.67 26.48
N ILE A 143 -17.30 12.08 26.43
CA ILE A 143 -17.56 10.69 26.85
C ILE A 143 -18.26 9.98 25.71
N ALA A 144 -17.60 9.00 25.11
CA ALA A 144 -18.19 8.15 24.07
C ALA A 144 -18.25 6.70 24.54
N ALA A 145 -19.47 6.17 24.65
CA ALA A 145 -19.72 4.74 24.84
C ALA A 145 -20.24 4.16 23.53
N TYR A 146 -19.50 3.27 22.91
CA TYR A 146 -19.84 2.78 21.57
C TYR A 146 -19.53 1.30 21.39
N THR A 147 -20.15 0.73 20.36
CA THR A 147 -19.86 -0.62 19.91
C THR A 147 -19.15 -0.51 18.57
N THR A 148 -18.03 -1.22 18.41
CA THR A 148 -17.35 -1.30 17.12
C THR A 148 -18.15 -2.16 16.13
N PRO A 149 -17.95 -2.03 14.80
CA PRO A 149 -18.65 -2.84 13.81
C PRO A 149 -18.47 -4.35 14.01
N ASP A 150 -17.37 -4.79 14.63
CA ASP A 150 -17.11 -6.17 15.02
C ASP A 150 -17.72 -6.58 16.38
N GLY A 151 -18.55 -5.72 16.99
CA GLY A 151 -19.35 -6.02 18.18
C GLY A 151 -18.66 -5.79 19.53
N LYS A 152 -17.45 -5.17 19.56
CA LYS A 152 -16.76 -4.88 20.83
C LYS A 152 -17.28 -3.59 21.45
N ALA A 153 -17.58 -3.63 22.76
CA ALA A 153 -17.93 -2.45 23.54
C ALA A 153 -16.66 -1.65 23.87
N CYS A 154 -16.69 -0.35 23.57
CA CYS A 154 -15.58 0.57 23.76
C CYS A 154 -16.03 1.83 24.50
N LEU A 155 -15.08 2.46 25.21
CA LEU A 155 -15.25 3.74 25.87
C LEU A 155 -14.09 4.65 25.52
N THR A 156 -14.40 5.88 25.07
CA THR A 156 -13.41 6.95 24.86
C THR A 156 -13.73 8.09 25.80
N LEU A 157 -12.73 8.55 26.56
CA LEU A 157 -12.84 9.67 27.47
C LEU A 157 -11.80 10.74 27.07
N MET A 158 -12.20 12.01 27.12
CA MET A 158 -11.32 13.16 26.96
C MET A 158 -11.71 14.25 27.94
N TYR A 159 -10.72 14.87 28.54
CA TYR A 159 -10.85 16.02 29.43
C TYR A 159 -9.92 17.13 28.96
N THR A 160 -10.35 18.38 29.08
CA THR A 160 -9.48 19.53 28.81
C THR A 160 -8.53 19.78 30.00
N ASP A 161 -7.36 20.37 29.72
CA ASP A 161 -6.36 20.67 30.76
C ASP A 161 -6.90 21.59 31.85
N SER A 162 -7.80 22.51 31.50
CA SER A 162 -8.46 23.41 32.44
C SER A 162 -9.31 22.65 33.47
N LEU A 163 -9.92 21.57 33.05
CA LEU A 163 -10.72 20.73 33.95
C LEU A 163 -9.84 19.93 34.91
N ILE A 164 -8.70 19.41 34.43
CA ILE A 164 -7.76 18.63 35.24
C ILE A 164 -7.09 19.51 36.33
N LYS A 165 -6.84 20.79 36.03
CA LYS A 165 -6.21 21.71 36.99
C LYS A 165 -7.14 22.21 38.09
N ASN A 166 -8.45 22.19 37.85
CA ASN A 166 -9.46 22.73 38.78
C ASN A 166 -10.19 21.64 39.55
N GLY A 167 -9.93 20.37 39.30
CA GLY A 167 -10.48 19.20 39.99
C GLY A 167 -9.41 18.36 40.59
#